data_7fc2770c0c7a65e0957b72a54a00eee8
#
_entry.id   7fc2770c0c7a65e0957b72a54a00eee8
#
_cell.length_a   1.000
_cell.length_b   1.000
_cell.length_c   1.000
_cell.angle_alpha   90.00
_cell.angle_beta   90.00
_cell.angle_gamma   90.00
#
_symmetry.space_group_name_H-M   'P 1'
#
loop_
_entity.id
_entity.type
_entity.pdbx_description
1 polymer ?
#
loop_
_entity_poly.entity_id
_entity_poly.type
_entity_poly.pdbx_seq_one_letter_code
_entity_poly.pdbx_strand_id
1 'polypeptide(L)'
;MSAPAGDGPLAKLQAFWNARYAIDEYVYGTEPNDFLVRSLPAIPPKGDVLCIADGEGRNSVWLARQGCRVTAIDVAAEGLAKARRLAERSGVRIETRVADVASFDFGVDRWDAIVSIYLHLPPKVRRVAHRRALAGLKSGGVFVYEAYGPEQVRYKTGGPVGEPELLHSRDDVVSDFEGCAIEHAFEGVRAVNEGRLH
;
A
#
# COMPACT_ATOMS: atom_id res chain seq x y z
N MET A 1 21.87 -26.15 -7.57
CA MET A 1 21.95 -25.94 -6.10
C MET A 1 21.55 -24.49 -5.85
N SER A 2 20.31 -24.29 -5.41
CA SER A 2 19.81 -22.93 -5.05
C SER A 2 20.48 -22.48 -3.79
N ALA A 3 20.98 -21.23 -3.77
CA ALA A 3 21.51 -20.60 -2.57
C ALA A 3 20.44 -20.59 -1.46
N PRO A 4 20.81 -20.76 -0.17
CA PRO A 4 19.85 -20.67 0.92
C PRO A 4 19.22 -19.29 0.92
N ALA A 5 17.90 -19.26 1.20
CA ALA A 5 17.14 -18.02 1.38
C ALA A 5 17.87 -17.16 2.42
N GLY A 6 18.28 -15.95 2.02
CA GLY A 6 19.18 -15.13 2.82
C GLY A 6 18.52 -14.70 4.14
N ASP A 7 19.31 -14.68 5.22
CA ASP A 7 18.92 -14.20 6.57
C ASP A 7 18.76 -12.67 6.67
N GLY A 8 18.67 -11.99 5.55
CA GLY A 8 18.59 -10.53 5.49
C GLY A 8 17.23 -9.98 5.96
N PRO A 9 17.16 -8.68 6.33
CA PRO A 9 15.92 -8.03 6.79
C PRO A 9 14.75 -8.20 5.81
N LEU A 10 15.01 -8.08 4.50
CA LEU A 10 13.98 -8.26 3.46
C LEU A 10 13.45 -9.70 3.43
N ALA A 11 14.32 -10.72 3.54
CA ALA A 11 13.89 -12.12 3.57
C ALA A 11 13.00 -12.43 4.79
N LYS A 12 13.32 -11.85 5.94
CA LYS A 12 12.49 -11.97 7.16
C LYS A 12 11.13 -11.30 6.97
N LEU A 13 11.09 -10.11 6.39
CA LEU A 13 9.86 -9.39 6.06
C LEU A 13 8.98 -10.20 5.09
N GLN A 14 9.58 -10.74 4.03
CA GLN A 14 8.90 -11.60 3.07
C GLN A 14 8.35 -12.86 3.72
N ALA A 15 9.14 -13.53 4.55
CA ALA A 15 8.71 -14.73 5.27
C ALA A 15 7.52 -14.44 6.21
N PHE A 16 7.57 -13.33 6.94
CA PHE A 16 6.50 -12.89 7.84
C PHE A 16 5.19 -12.67 7.09
N TRP A 17 5.21 -11.89 5.99
CA TRP A 17 4.00 -11.58 5.24
C TRP A 17 3.48 -12.78 4.45
N ASN A 18 4.37 -13.59 3.84
CA ASN A 18 3.95 -14.83 3.18
C ASN A 18 3.26 -15.79 4.17
N ALA A 19 3.82 -15.98 5.38
CA ALA A 19 3.18 -16.81 6.39
C ALA A 19 1.81 -16.27 6.82
N ARG A 20 1.65 -14.93 6.90
CA ARG A 20 0.37 -14.28 7.24
C ARG A 20 -0.68 -14.50 6.14
N TYR A 21 -0.29 -14.46 4.87
CA TYR A 21 -1.19 -14.63 3.73
C TYR A 21 -1.38 -16.09 3.27
N ALA A 22 -0.67 -17.05 3.87
CA ALA A 22 -0.73 -18.46 3.48
C ALA A 22 -2.05 -19.16 3.83
N ILE A 23 -2.91 -18.55 4.66
CA ILE A 23 -4.24 -19.07 4.99
C ILE A 23 -5.23 -18.77 3.86
N ASP A 24 -6.29 -19.59 3.73
CA ASP A 24 -7.29 -19.42 2.66
C ASP A 24 -8.11 -18.12 2.81
N GLU A 25 -8.40 -17.72 4.06
CA GLU A 25 -9.16 -16.52 4.36
C GLU A 25 -8.40 -15.24 3.95
N TYR A 26 -9.10 -14.24 3.43
CA TYR A 26 -8.54 -12.89 3.21
C TYR A 26 -8.43 -12.16 4.55
N VAL A 27 -7.19 -12.03 5.02
CA VAL A 27 -6.88 -11.53 6.37
C VAL A 27 -7.40 -10.12 6.62
N TYR A 28 -7.30 -9.28 5.59
CA TYR A 28 -7.76 -7.88 5.61
C TYR A 28 -9.05 -7.68 4.80
N GLY A 29 -9.79 -8.77 4.52
CA GLY A 29 -11.03 -8.72 3.75
C GLY A 29 -10.80 -8.50 2.26
N THR A 30 -11.91 -8.34 1.54
CA THR A 30 -11.94 -8.13 0.07
C THR A 30 -12.53 -6.79 -0.32
N GLU A 31 -13.13 -6.07 0.63
CA GLU A 31 -13.65 -4.74 0.39
C GLU A 31 -12.54 -3.69 0.42
N PRO A 32 -12.62 -2.64 -0.41
CA PRO A 32 -11.61 -1.59 -0.47
C PRO A 32 -11.56 -0.79 0.83
N ASN A 33 -10.43 -0.17 1.05
CA ASN A 33 -10.30 0.79 2.13
C ASN A 33 -11.22 2.00 1.93
N ASP A 34 -11.94 2.41 2.97
CA ASP A 34 -12.92 3.51 2.92
C ASP A 34 -12.34 4.86 2.49
N PHE A 35 -11.09 5.16 2.91
CA PHE A 35 -10.44 6.40 2.52
C PHE A 35 -10.10 6.38 1.04
N LEU A 36 -9.63 5.26 0.51
CA LEU A 36 -9.42 5.09 -0.92
C LEU A 36 -10.72 5.28 -1.72
N VAL A 37 -11.84 4.72 -1.24
CA VAL A 37 -13.15 4.92 -1.89
C VAL A 37 -13.51 6.40 -1.97
N ARG A 38 -13.32 7.14 -0.89
CA ARG A 38 -13.56 8.60 -0.85
C ARG A 38 -12.60 9.39 -1.74
N SER A 39 -11.38 8.87 -1.94
CA SER A 39 -10.35 9.51 -2.76
C SER A 39 -10.51 9.24 -4.27
N LEU A 40 -11.42 8.32 -4.66
CA LEU A 40 -11.60 7.96 -6.07
C LEU A 40 -11.84 9.16 -7.02
N PRO A 41 -12.62 10.19 -6.64
CA PRO A 41 -12.84 11.34 -7.52
C PRO A 41 -11.57 12.10 -7.91
N ALA A 42 -10.49 12.02 -7.11
CA ALA A 42 -9.19 12.62 -7.40
C ALA A 42 -8.35 11.76 -8.35
N ILE A 43 -8.65 10.47 -8.50
CA ILE A 43 -7.93 9.55 -9.38
C ILE A 43 -8.49 9.67 -10.80
N PRO A 44 -7.66 9.98 -11.83
CA PRO A 44 -8.14 10.11 -13.20
C PRO A 44 -8.84 8.84 -13.70
N PRO A 45 -10.02 8.96 -14.34
CA PRO A 45 -10.72 7.83 -14.93
C PRO A 45 -9.83 7.06 -15.91
N LYS A 46 -9.81 5.72 -15.80
CA LYS A 46 -8.97 4.84 -16.63
C LYS A 46 -7.45 5.11 -16.46
N GLY A 47 -7.05 5.78 -15.38
CA GLY A 47 -5.67 6.11 -15.08
C GLY A 47 -4.79 4.88 -14.85
N ASP A 48 -3.48 5.06 -15.02
CA ASP A 48 -2.46 4.10 -14.63
C ASP A 48 -2.20 4.24 -13.14
N VAL A 49 -2.60 3.25 -12.35
CA VAL A 49 -2.52 3.29 -10.88
C VAL A 49 -1.53 2.26 -10.36
N LEU A 50 -0.63 2.68 -9.48
CA LEU A 50 0.26 1.80 -8.73
C LEU A 50 -0.25 1.65 -7.30
N CYS A 51 -0.56 0.42 -6.88
CA CYS A 51 -0.82 0.08 -5.48
C CYS A 51 0.46 -0.51 -4.88
N ILE A 52 1.01 0.15 -3.85
CA ILE A 52 2.22 -0.30 -3.16
C ILE A 52 1.86 -0.97 -1.83
N ALA A 53 2.52 -2.11 -1.53
CA ALA A 53 2.20 -2.99 -0.41
C ALA A 53 0.72 -3.41 -0.41
N ASP A 54 0.25 -3.88 -1.57
CA ASP A 54 -1.18 -4.13 -1.84
C ASP A 54 -1.71 -5.40 -1.13
N GLY A 55 -0.81 -6.28 -0.70
CA GLY A 55 -1.15 -7.51 0.00
C GLY A 55 -2.02 -8.44 -0.84
N GLU A 56 -3.25 -8.67 -0.38
CA GLU A 56 -4.22 -9.62 -0.96
C GLU A 56 -5.12 -9.00 -2.04
N GLY A 57 -4.88 -7.73 -2.43
CA GLY A 57 -5.51 -7.14 -3.61
C GLY A 57 -6.83 -6.41 -3.41
N ARG A 58 -7.29 -6.18 -2.17
CA ARG A 58 -8.59 -5.54 -1.92
C ARG A 58 -8.72 -4.16 -2.57
N ASN A 59 -7.64 -3.37 -2.56
CA ASN A 59 -7.60 -2.02 -3.13
C ASN A 59 -7.36 -2.04 -4.64
N SER A 60 -6.37 -2.79 -5.11
CA SER A 60 -6.04 -2.88 -6.53
C SER A 60 -7.17 -3.48 -7.37
N VAL A 61 -7.82 -4.53 -6.88
CA VAL A 61 -8.94 -5.16 -7.57
C VAL A 61 -10.15 -4.22 -7.63
N TRP A 62 -10.43 -3.51 -6.52
CA TRP A 62 -11.51 -2.52 -6.53
C TRP A 62 -11.23 -1.40 -7.53
N LEU A 63 -10.02 -0.84 -7.58
CA LEU A 63 -9.64 0.19 -8.55
C LEU A 63 -9.75 -0.31 -10.00
N ALA A 64 -9.36 -1.56 -10.26
CA ALA A 64 -9.55 -2.18 -11.57
C ALA A 64 -11.04 -2.30 -11.95
N ARG A 65 -11.93 -2.59 -10.98
CA ARG A 65 -13.39 -2.56 -11.19
C ARG A 65 -13.93 -1.15 -11.48
N GLN A 66 -13.24 -0.09 -11.02
CA GLN A 66 -13.55 1.30 -11.40
C GLN A 66 -13.00 1.67 -12.78
N GLY A 67 -12.34 0.75 -13.47
CA GLY A 67 -11.82 0.93 -14.84
C GLY A 67 -10.38 1.40 -14.91
N CYS A 68 -9.65 1.51 -13.79
CA CYS A 68 -8.23 1.85 -13.78
C CYS A 68 -7.36 0.71 -14.34
N ARG A 69 -6.21 1.05 -14.92
CA ARG A 69 -5.14 0.08 -15.23
C ARG A 69 -4.23 -0.04 -14.02
N VAL A 70 -4.29 -1.16 -13.31
CA VAL A 70 -3.67 -1.28 -12.00
C VAL A 70 -2.45 -2.20 -12.04
N THR A 71 -1.33 -1.71 -11.50
CA THR A 71 -0.18 -2.50 -11.11
C THR A 71 -0.12 -2.55 -9.58
N ALA A 72 -0.06 -3.75 -9.01
CA ALA A 72 0.06 -3.98 -7.57
C ALA A 72 1.45 -4.55 -7.26
N ILE A 73 2.12 -3.98 -6.27
CA ILE A 73 3.38 -4.52 -5.77
C ILE A 73 3.27 -4.86 -4.29
N ASP A 74 3.91 -5.96 -3.91
CA ASP A 74 4.07 -6.38 -2.52
C ASP A 74 5.34 -7.23 -2.38
N VAL A 75 5.90 -7.31 -1.19
CA VAL A 75 7.02 -8.22 -0.90
C VAL A 75 6.58 -9.67 -0.79
N ALA A 76 5.29 -9.92 -0.49
CA ALA A 76 4.72 -11.24 -0.27
C ALA A 76 4.10 -11.82 -1.55
N ALA A 77 4.72 -12.85 -2.10
CA ALA A 77 4.22 -13.57 -3.26
C ALA A 77 2.84 -14.22 -3.01
N GLU A 78 2.60 -14.71 -1.77
CA GLU A 78 1.32 -15.33 -1.37
C GLU A 78 0.18 -14.29 -1.37
N GLY A 79 0.42 -13.08 -0.89
CA GLY A 79 -0.56 -11.98 -0.97
C GLY A 79 -0.94 -11.69 -2.42
N LEU A 80 0.05 -11.50 -3.28
CA LEU A 80 -0.19 -11.24 -4.70
C LEU A 80 -0.84 -12.42 -5.45
N ALA A 81 -0.60 -13.65 -5.01
CA ALA A 81 -1.32 -14.81 -5.55
C ALA A 81 -2.81 -14.74 -5.21
N LYS A 82 -3.16 -14.30 -4.00
CA LYS A 82 -4.56 -14.06 -3.60
C LYS A 82 -5.16 -12.86 -4.33
N ALA A 83 -4.38 -11.78 -4.53
CA ALA A 83 -4.81 -10.62 -5.31
C ALA A 83 -5.21 -11.01 -6.75
N ARG A 84 -4.41 -11.86 -7.42
CA ARG A 84 -4.76 -12.39 -8.76
C ARG A 84 -6.05 -13.22 -8.75
N ARG A 85 -6.21 -14.12 -7.76
CA ARG A 85 -7.46 -14.89 -7.60
C ARG A 85 -8.68 -14.00 -7.35
N LEU A 86 -8.51 -12.94 -6.56
CA LEU A 86 -9.58 -11.98 -6.31
C LEU A 86 -9.95 -11.22 -7.59
N ALA A 87 -8.95 -10.77 -8.37
CA ALA A 87 -9.17 -10.10 -9.65
C ALA A 87 -9.91 -10.99 -10.65
N GLU A 88 -9.50 -12.26 -10.77
CA GLU A 88 -10.15 -13.25 -11.64
C GLU A 88 -11.62 -13.46 -11.25
N ARG A 89 -11.91 -13.68 -9.95
CA ARG A 89 -13.28 -13.81 -9.45
C ARG A 89 -14.13 -12.56 -9.65
N SER A 90 -13.48 -11.40 -9.69
CA SER A 90 -14.13 -10.10 -9.90
C SER A 90 -14.27 -9.73 -11.39
N GLY A 91 -13.80 -10.58 -12.31
CA GLY A 91 -13.86 -10.33 -13.75
C GLY A 91 -12.97 -9.19 -14.25
N VAL A 92 -11.91 -8.83 -13.48
CA VAL A 92 -10.96 -7.77 -13.83
C VAL A 92 -9.52 -8.30 -13.93
N ARG A 93 -8.63 -7.46 -14.45
CA ARG A 93 -7.20 -7.78 -14.54
C ARG A 93 -6.39 -6.73 -13.79
N ILE A 94 -5.38 -7.19 -13.07
CA ILE A 94 -4.35 -6.38 -12.44
C ILE A 94 -2.97 -6.95 -12.82
N GLU A 95 -1.98 -6.10 -12.97
CA GLU A 95 -0.59 -6.53 -13.03
C GLU A 95 -0.05 -6.68 -11.60
N THR A 96 0.67 -7.76 -11.31
CA THR A 96 1.26 -7.97 -9.98
C THR A 96 2.76 -8.20 -10.08
N ARG A 97 3.55 -7.58 -9.20
CA ARG A 97 5.01 -7.76 -9.13
C ARG A 97 5.45 -7.94 -7.68
N VAL A 98 6.19 -9.00 -7.40
CA VAL A 98 6.87 -9.14 -6.10
C VAL A 98 8.02 -8.15 -6.08
N ALA A 99 7.93 -7.16 -5.20
CA ALA A 99 8.92 -6.09 -5.10
C ALA A 99 8.94 -5.46 -3.70
N ASP A 100 10.13 -5.04 -3.29
CA ASP A 100 10.32 -4.19 -2.12
C ASP A 100 10.21 -2.72 -2.55
N VAL A 101 9.30 -1.99 -1.94
CA VAL A 101 9.06 -0.57 -2.22
C VAL A 101 10.33 0.28 -2.01
N ALA A 102 11.21 -0.13 -1.09
CA ALA A 102 12.46 0.57 -0.82
C ALA A 102 13.42 0.57 -2.03
N SER A 103 13.34 -0.44 -2.88
CA SER A 103 14.18 -0.59 -4.08
C SER A 103 13.42 -0.53 -5.40
N PHE A 104 12.09 -0.49 -5.37
CA PHE A 104 11.24 -0.49 -6.56
C PHE A 104 11.53 0.70 -7.48
N ASP A 105 11.58 0.45 -8.78
CA ASP A 105 11.66 1.50 -9.79
C ASP A 105 10.28 2.02 -10.13
N PHE A 106 9.95 3.21 -9.62
CA PHE A 106 8.69 3.89 -9.88
C PHE A 106 8.59 4.45 -11.31
N GLY A 107 9.71 4.56 -12.03
CA GLY A 107 9.79 5.28 -13.31
C GLY A 107 9.74 6.80 -13.13
N VAL A 108 9.51 7.49 -14.24
CA VAL A 108 9.31 8.95 -14.28
C VAL A 108 8.04 9.23 -15.07
N ASP A 109 7.19 10.14 -14.59
CA ASP A 109 5.92 10.56 -15.25
C ASP A 109 5.07 9.37 -15.74
N ARG A 110 4.97 8.32 -14.92
CA ARG A 110 4.39 7.05 -15.32
C ARG A 110 2.97 6.86 -14.78
N TRP A 111 2.71 7.29 -13.54
CA TRP A 111 1.49 6.95 -12.82
C TRP A 111 0.56 8.14 -12.72
N ASP A 112 -0.73 7.90 -12.98
CA ASP A 112 -1.79 8.88 -12.72
C ASP A 112 -2.16 8.92 -11.24
N ALA A 113 -1.99 7.78 -10.55
CA ALA A 113 -2.10 7.72 -9.10
C ALA A 113 -1.17 6.67 -8.48
N ILE A 114 -0.72 6.92 -7.26
CA ILE A 114 -0.04 5.94 -6.41
C ILE A 114 -0.83 5.81 -5.12
N VAL A 115 -1.13 4.57 -4.72
CA VAL A 115 -1.92 4.24 -3.53
C VAL A 115 -1.05 3.48 -2.53
N SER A 116 -0.98 4.00 -1.31
CA SER A 116 -0.24 3.45 -0.18
C SER A 116 -1.15 3.37 1.05
N ILE A 117 -1.72 2.19 1.31
CA ILE A 117 -2.64 1.97 2.41
C ILE A 117 -2.01 0.98 3.40
N TYR A 118 -1.81 1.42 4.64
CA TYR A 118 -1.21 0.66 5.76
C TYR A 118 0.20 0.12 5.49
N LEU A 119 0.97 0.79 4.62
CA LEU A 119 2.40 0.56 4.50
C LEU A 119 3.15 1.35 5.58
N HIS A 120 3.88 0.64 6.43
CA HIS A 120 4.69 1.22 7.49
C HIS A 120 6.16 0.99 7.21
N LEU A 121 6.92 2.06 7.10
CA LEU A 121 8.36 2.04 6.79
C LEU A 121 9.15 2.87 7.82
N PRO A 122 10.39 2.47 8.13
CA PRO A 122 11.25 3.35 8.92
C PRO A 122 11.36 4.74 8.29
N PRO A 123 11.44 5.84 9.08
CA PRO A 123 11.33 7.21 8.57
C PRO A 123 12.26 7.54 7.42
N LYS A 124 13.52 7.05 7.46
CA LYS A 124 14.49 7.27 6.39
C LYS A 124 14.10 6.57 5.09
N VAL A 125 13.59 5.35 5.19
CA VAL A 125 13.15 4.54 4.04
C VAL A 125 11.89 5.16 3.44
N ARG A 126 10.93 5.55 4.29
CA ARG A 126 9.68 6.21 3.89
C ARG A 126 9.95 7.45 3.05
N ARG A 127 10.80 8.38 3.56
CA ARG A 127 11.16 9.61 2.83
C ARG A 127 11.76 9.35 1.45
N VAL A 128 12.63 8.35 1.36
CA VAL A 128 13.25 7.98 0.08
C VAL A 128 12.21 7.37 -0.86
N ALA A 129 11.38 6.46 -0.36
CA ALA A 129 10.32 5.83 -1.15
C ALA A 129 9.28 6.85 -1.66
N HIS A 130 8.82 7.77 -0.80
CA HIS A 130 7.88 8.82 -1.17
C HIS A 130 8.48 9.76 -2.24
N ARG A 131 9.72 10.21 -2.08
CA ARG A 131 10.39 11.05 -3.08
C ARG A 131 10.49 10.35 -4.45
N ARG A 132 10.83 9.06 -4.45
CA ARG A 132 10.89 8.26 -5.69
C ARG A 132 9.51 8.04 -6.29
N ALA A 133 8.50 7.82 -5.45
CA ALA A 133 7.12 7.71 -5.88
C ALA A 133 6.62 9.01 -6.52
N LEU A 134 6.95 10.18 -5.93
CA LEU A 134 6.63 11.49 -6.52
C LEU A 134 7.25 11.69 -7.92
N ALA A 135 8.50 11.27 -8.11
CA ALA A 135 9.12 11.31 -9.44
C ALA A 135 8.43 10.37 -10.45
N GLY A 136 7.80 9.32 -9.97
CA GLY A 136 7.02 8.39 -10.78
C GLY A 136 5.60 8.89 -11.12
N LEU A 137 5.08 9.89 -10.40
CA LEU A 137 3.78 10.50 -10.70
C LEU A 137 3.88 11.41 -11.93
N LYS A 138 2.86 11.38 -12.77
CA LYS A 138 2.65 12.36 -13.82
C LYS A 138 2.33 13.72 -13.21
N SER A 139 2.54 14.79 -13.98
CA SER A 139 2.06 16.13 -13.59
C SER A 139 0.54 16.08 -13.35
N GLY A 140 0.09 16.57 -12.18
CA GLY A 140 -1.31 16.46 -11.73
C GLY A 140 -1.71 15.08 -11.24
N GLY A 141 -0.76 14.12 -11.13
CA GLY A 141 -1.01 12.81 -10.54
C GLY A 141 -1.23 12.88 -9.03
N VAL A 142 -1.89 11.87 -8.46
CA VAL A 142 -2.36 11.85 -7.07
C VAL A 142 -1.64 10.79 -6.24
N PHE A 143 -1.21 11.13 -5.03
CA PHE A 143 -0.73 10.17 -4.03
C PHE A 143 -1.79 10.01 -2.93
N VAL A 144 -2.36 8.80 -2.82
CA VAL A 144 -3.32 8.46 -1.76
C VAL A 144 -2.60 7.67 -0.68
N TYR A 145 -2.62 8.18 0.55
CA TYR A 145 -1.90 7.59 1.68
C TYR A 145 -2.79 7.46 2.92
N GLU A 146 -2.85 6.28 3.51
CA GLU A 146 -3.37 6.07 4.86
C GLU A 146 -2.47 5.11 5.63
N ALA A 147 -2.17 5.43 6.89
CA ALA A 147 -1.42 4.58 7.81
C ALA A 147 -1.82 4.86 9.26
N TYR A 148 -1.40 3.99 10.16
CA TYR A 148 -1.56 4.24 11.59
C TYR A 148 -0.62 5.34 12.09
N GLY A 149 -1.17 6.27 12.85
CA GLY A 149 -0.43 7.33 13.54
C GLY A 149 0.10 6.89 14.91
N PRO A 150 0.91 7.75 15.60
CA PRO A 150 1.55 7.43 16.88
C PRO A 150 0.58 7.03 18.00
N GLU A 151 -0.64 7.58 18.01
CA GLU A 151 -1.66 7.26 19.00
C GLU A 151 -2.15 5.81 18.93
N GLN A 152 -1.89 5.08 17.85
CA GLN A 152 -2.27 3.67 17.69
C GLN A 152 -1.72 2.77 18.80
N VAL A 153 -0.58 3.13 19.38
CA VAL A 153 0.00 2.43 20.54
C VAL A 153 -0.99 2.29 21.71
N ARG A 154 -1.88 3.28 21.87
CA ARG A 154 -2.88 3.27 22.94
C ARG A 154 -4.04 2.33 22.70
N TYR A 155 -4.40 2.11 21.42
CA TYR A 155 -5.57 1.30 21.04
C TYR A 155 -5.24 -0.19 20.95
N LYS A 156 -4.04 -0.56 20.53
CA LYS A 156 -3.56 -1.95 20.38
C LYS A 156 -4.46 -2.82 19.50
N THR A 157 -5.13 -2.21 18.54
CA THR A 157 -6.12 -2.87 17.68
C THR A 157 -5.58 -3.22 16.29
N GLY A 158 -4.30 -3.04 16.04
CA GLY A 158 -3.65 -3.32 14.76
C GLY A 158 -2.43 -2.43 14.55
N GLY A 159 -1.78 -2.60 13.39
CA GLY A 159 -0.57 -1.86 13.05
C GLY A 159 0.68 -2.32 13.82
N PRO A 160 1.82 -1.67 13.59
CA PRO A 160 3.11 -2.02 14.19
C PRO A 160 3.27 -1.41 15.60
N VAL A 161 2.34 -1.70 16.52
CA VAL A 161 2.34 -1.11 17.87
C VAL A 161 3.56 -1.48 18.72
N GLY A 162 4.27 -2.55 18.35
CA GLY A 162 5.55 -2.97 18.97
C GLY A 162 6.77 -2.23 18.41
N GLU A 163 6.59 -1.46 17.35
CA GLU A 163 7.64 -0.73 16.62
C GLU A 163 7.17 0.73 16.40
N PRO A 164 7.10 1.54 17.46
CA PRO A 164 6.49 2.88 17.40
C PRO A 164 7.17 3.83 16.41
N GLU A 165 8.42 3.58 16.04
CA GLU A 165 9.14 4.31 15.00
C GLU A 165 8.56 4.11 13.58
N LEU A 166 7.72 3.10 13.39
CA LEU A 166 6.99 2.86 12.14
C LEU A 166 5.63 3.59 12.09
N LEU A 167 5.21 4.19 13.19
CA LEU A 167 4.00 5.00 13.28
C LEU A 167 4.37 6.47 13.03
N HIS A 168 3.68 7.12 12.09
CA HIS A 168 4.06 8.46 11.65
C HIS A 168 2.93 9.46 11.87
N SER A 169 3.25 10.63 12.39
CA SER A 169 2.29 11.73 12.48
C SER A 169 1.93 12.27 11.10
N ARG A 170 0.80 12.96 11.01
CA ARG A 170 0.41 13.70 9.81
C ARG A 170 1.53 14.63 9.33
N ASP A 171 2.14 15.37 10.25
CA ASP A 171 3.16 16.35 9.91
C ASP A 171 4.44 15.69 9.39
N ASP A 172 4.82 14.54 9.93
CA ASP A 172 5.92 13.73 9.39
C ASP A 172 5.67 13.32 7.94
N VAL A 173 4.45 12.86 7.65
CA VAL A 173 4.09 12.40 6.30
C VAL A 173 3.98 13.58 5.34
N VAL A 174 3.31 14.67 5.74
CA VAL A 174 3.18 15.89 4.91
C VAL A 174 4.55 16.45 4.55
N SER A 175 5.52 16.40 5.45
CA SER A 175 6.89 16.86 5.17
C SER A 175 7.60 16.08 4.07
N ASP A 176 7.22 14.83 3.82
CA ASP A 176 7.78 14.03 2.72
C ASP A 176 7.32 14.54 1.34
N PHE A 177 6.23 15.31 1.29
CA PHE A 177 5.58 15.83 0.08
C PHE A 177 5.78 17.34 -0.11
N GLU A 178 6.91 17.86 0.36
CA GLU A 178 7.26 19.28 0.16
C GLU A 178 7.24 19.64 -1.32
N GLY A 179 6.57 20.76 -1.65
CA GLY A 179 6.38 21.21 -3.04
C GLY A 179 5.14 20.63 -3.73
N CYS A 180 4.41 19.72 -3.09
CA CYS A 180 3.14 19.20 -3.59
C CYS A 180 1.95 19.97 -3.02
N ALA A 181 0.83 20.00 -3.75
CA ALA A 181 -0.44 20.44 -3.21
C ALA A 181 -1.01 19.36 -2.29
N ILE A 182 -1.26 19.70 -1.03
CA ILE A 182 -1.92 18.81 -0.07
C ILE A 182 -3.41 19.10 -0.08
N GLU A 183 -4.18 18.29 -0.80
CA GLU A 183 -5.63 18.47 -0.92
C GLU A 183 -6.38 18.06 0.34
N HIS A 184 -5.88 17.02 1.02
CA HIS A 184 -6.46 16.50 2.25
C HIS A 184 -5.37 15.96 3.17
N ALA A 185 -5.38 16.39 4.45
CA ALA A 185 -4.54 15.81 5.49
C ALA A 185 -5.31 15.77 6.80
N PHE A 186 -5.51 14.59 7.34
CA PHE A 186 -6.23 14.36 8.59
C PHE A 186 -5.43 13.39 9.48
N GLU A 187 -5.38 13.68 10.77
CA GLU A 187 -4.93 12.74 11.79
C GLU A 187 -6.00 12.67 12.87
N GLY A 188 -6.44 11.47 13.20
CA GLY A 188 -7.49 11.29 14.19
C GLY A 188 -7.94 9.84 14.29
N VAL A 189 -8.91 9.59 15.15
CA VAL A 189 -9.47 8.26 15.37
C VAL A 189 -10.57 7.99 14.35
N ARG A 190 -10.46 6.86 13.67
CA ARG A 190 -11.47 6.33 12.76
C ARG A 190 -11.83 4.91 13.16
N ALA A 191 -13.13 4.60 13.21
CA ALA A 191 -13.56 3.21 13.32
C ALA A 191 -13.27 2.50 11.99
N VAL A 192 -12.50 1.42 12.05
CA VAL A 192 -12.15 0.59 10.90
C VAL A 192 -12.74 -0.79 11.10
N ASN A 193 -13.45 -1.30 10.11
CA ASN A 193 -14.00 -2.65 10.10
C ASN A 193 -13.74 -3.30 8.74
N GLU A 194 -12.46 -3.56 8.48
CA GLU A 194 -11.93 -3.97 7.18
C GLU A 194 -11.24 -5.35 7.31
N GLY A 195 -12.03 -6.41 7.54
CA GLY A 195 -11.51 -7.77 7.72
C GLY A 195 -11.14 -8.11 9.16
N ARG A 196 -10.52 -9.28 9.35
CA ARG A 196 -10.31 -9.87 10.69
C ARG A 196 -9.26 -9.14 11.54
N LEU A 197 -8.29 -8.50 10.91
CA LEU A 197 -7.16 -7.85 11.58
C LEU A 197 -7.21 -6.30 11.56
N HIS A 198 -8.36 -5.73 11.23
CA HIS A 198 -8.64 -4.30 11.34
C HIS A 198 -9.82 -4.05 12.26
#